data_fb70aff8b181cb807d74b8f9470f03bb
#
_entry.id   fb70aff8b181cb807d74b8f9470f03bb
#
_cell.length_a   1.000
_cell.length_b   1.000
_cell.length_c   1.000
_cell.angle_alpha   90.00
_cell.angle_beta   90.00
_cell.angle_gamma   90.00
#
_symmetry.space_group_name_H-M   'P 1'
#
loop_
_entity.id
_entity.type
_entity.pdbx_description
1 polymer ?
#
loop_
_entity_poly.entity_id
_entity_poly.type
_entity_poly.pdbx_seq_one_letter_code
_entity_poly.pdbx_strand_id
1 'polypeptide(L)'
;MTFRQAEIHRGAMSTIREDVIRFVKKKYKAEIEYLWARYPSYGIFRHGDNQKWFGLIMDVPRVKLGLTGDEIVDILNVKLDSPLLVDLLVQEEGYLPGYHISRGNWVSILLDGTVPLKDICGLIDKSYQVTASAKTKQEIRPPKEWIIPSNLKYFDSVHAFDSVNEINWKQGAGIKKGDTVFMYVGAPVSAILYKCKVTQTDIPYFHLREGLTIKGLMKIRLLKRYDPRRFTFVVLKEQYRIFAVRGPRSVPEDLSVDLKL
;
A
#
# COMPACT_ATOMS: atom_id res chain seq x y z
N MET A 1 2.65 31.02 -57.64
CA MET A 1 2.96 29.67 -57.18
C MET A 1 3.34 29.78 -55.70
N THR A 2 2.42 29.43 -54.85
CA THR A 2 2.51 29.57 -53.39
C THR A 2 2.99 28.25 -52.78
N PHE A 3 4.20 28.27 -52.24
CA PHE A 3 4.72 27.14 -51.46
C PHE A 3 3.98 27.08 -50.10
N ARG A 4 3.14 26.07 -49.90
CA ARG A 4 2.61 25.69 -48.59
C ARG A 4 3.76 25.05 -47.79
N GLN A 5 4.20 25.71 -46.75
CA GLN A 5 4.99 25.10 -45.68
C GLN A 5 4.15 24.04 -44.98
N ALA A 6 4.57 22.80 -45.14
CA ALA A 6 4.07 21.70 -44.33
C ALA A 6 4.71 21.82 -42.93
N GLU A 7 3.98 22.30 -41.94
CA GLU A 7 4.33 22.16 -40.51
C GLU A 7 4.30 20.68 -40.14
N ILE A 8 5.48 20.09 -40.07
CA ILE A 8 5.66 18.77 -39.48
C ILE A 8 5.52 18.96 -37.99
N HIS A 9 4.35 18.60 -37.42
CA HIS A 9 4.18 18.40 -36.01
C HIS A 9 5.09 17.22 -35.55
N ARG A 10 6.34 17.53 -35.23
CA ARG A 10 7.15 16.66 -34.38
C ARG A 10 6.48 16.70 -33.00
N GLY A 11 5.76 15.66 -32.63
CA GLY A 11 5.32 15.46 -31.25
C GLY A 11 6.55 15.62 -30.36
N ALA A 12 6.57 16.65 -29.51
CA ALA A 12 7.67 16.87 -28.57
C ALA A 12 7.76 15.62 -27.67
N MET A 13 8.92 14.95 -27.68
CA MET A 13 9.17 13.85 -26.74
C MET A 13 9.05 14.40 -25.32
N SER A 14 8.20 13.77 -24.52
CA SER A 14 8.03 14.14 -23.10
C SER A 14 9.36 14.05 -22.37
N THR A 15 9.64 15.02 -21.52
CA THR A 15 10.81 14.97 -20.63
C THR A 15 10.56 13.97 -19.49
N ILE A 16 11.63 13.43 -18.90
CA ILE A 16 11.50 12.51 -17.74
C ILE A 16 10.80 13.20 -16.59
N ARG A 17 11.03 14.50 -16.38
CA ARG A 17 10.29 15.32 -15.43
C ARG A 17 8.78 15.27 -15.65
N GLU A 18 8.34 15.47 -16.88
CA GLU A 18 6.92 15.42 -17.24
C GLU A 18 6.33 14.03 -17.06
N ASP A 19 7.10 12.98 -17.37
CA ASP A 19 6.69 11.59 -17.18
C ASP A 19 6.53 11.25 -15.69
N VAL A 20 7.43 11.75 -14.84
CA VAL A 20 7.32 11.63 -13.37
C VAL A 20 6.06 12.33 -12.87
N ILE A 21 5.81 13.58 -13.30
CA ILE A 21 4.62 14.34 -12.90
C ILE A 21 3.35 13.58 -13.33
N ARG A 22 3.33 13.09 -14.56
CA ARG A 22 2.21 12.32 -15.11
C ARG A 22 1.97 11.01 -14.34
N PHE A 23 3.04 10.30 -14.00
CA PHE A 23 2.98 9.08 -13.18
C PHE A 23 2.35 9.35 -11.82
N VAL A 24 2.84 10.37 -11.10
CA VAL A 24 2.33 10.74 -9.78
C VAL A 24 0.86 11.14 -9.84
N LYS A 25 0.47 12.00 -10.78
CA LYS A 25 -0.92 12.40 -11.01
C LYS A 25 -1.82 11.21 -11.31
N LYS A 26 -1.40 10.33 -12.21
CA LYS A 26 -2.19 9.15 -12.61
C LYS A 26 -2.37 8.16 -11.45
N LYS A 27 -1.29 7.86 -10.72
CA LYS A 27 -1.27 6.80 -9.70
C LYS A 27 -1.83 7.25 -8.36
N TYR A 28 -1.39 8.42 -7.88
CA TYR A 28 -1.69 8.90 -6.53
C TYR A 28 -2.74 10.00 -6.50
N LYS A 29 -3.17 10.50 -7.67
CA LYS A 29 -4.09 11.65 -7.79
C LYS A 29 -3.54 12.90 -7.10
N ALA A 30 -2.22 12.99 -6.95
CA ALA A 30 -1.52 14.13 -6.40
C ALA A 30 -1.04 15.03 -7.54
N GLU A 31 -1.34 16.32 -7.44
CA GLU A 31 -0.80 17.34 -8.34
C GLU A 31 0.53 17.83 -7.80
N ILE A 32 1.40 18.32 -8.69
CA ILE A 32 2.61 19.01 -8.28
C ILE A 32 2.27 20.42 -7.80
N GLU A 33 2.88 20.84 -6.70
CA GLU A 33 2.66 22.15 -6.10
C GLU A 33 3.94 22.96 -6.10
N TYR A 34 3.90 24.18 -6.64
CA TYR A 34 5.02 25.12 -6.72
C TYR A 34 4.88 26.16 -5.61
N LEU A 35 5.67 26.01 -4.55
CA LEU A 35 5.52 26.79 -3.32
C LEU A 35 6.42 28.04 -3.25
N TRP A 36 7.44 28.13 -4.10
CA TRP A 36 8.48 29.17 -3.95
C TRP A 36 8.52 30.13 -5.13
N ALA A 37 8.13 31.37 -4.91
CA ALA A 37 8.20 32.41 -5.94
C ALA A 37 9.63 32.61 -6.49
N ARG A 38 10.66 32.43 -5.62
CA ARG A 38 12.07 32.55 -6.02
C ARG A 38 12.56 31.36 -6.85
N TYR A 39 11.91 30.21 -6.74
CA TYR A 39 12.25 28.97 -7.44
C TYR A 39 10.99 28.38 -8.08
N PRO A 40 10.50 29.01 -9.17
CA PRO A 40 9.18 28.68 -9.75
C PRO A 40 9.12 27.26 -10.37
N SER A 41 10.27 26.66 -10.66
CA SER A 41 10.40 25.29 -11.17
C SER A 41 10.48 24.23 -10.06
N TYR A 42 10.67 24.63 -8.78
CA TYR A 42 10.71 23.69 -7.66
C TYR A 42 9.31 23.26 -7.29
N GLY A 43 8.99 21.97 -7.47
CA GLY A 43 7.68 21.43 -7.21
C GLY A 43 7.69 20.25 -6.26
N ILE A 44 6.73 20.22 -5.35
CA ILE A 44 6.57 19.14 -4.38
C ILE A 44 5.39 18.24 -4.73
N PHE A 45 5.50 16.98 -4.32
CA PHE A 45 4.40 16.04 -4.21
C PHE A 45 4.14 15.76 -2.74
N ARG A 46 2.91 15.94 -2.28
CA ARG A 46 2.54 15.65 -0.89
C ARG A 46 1.27 14.84 -0.77
N HIS A 47 1.14 14.16 0.36
CA HIS A 47 -0.08 13.43 0.69
C HIS A 47 -1.22 14.40 1.02
N GLY A 48 -2.42 14.11 0.52
CA GLY A 48 -3.60 14.93 0.82
C GLY A 48 -4.07 14.83 2.28
N ASP A 49 -3.80 13.71 2.96
CA ASP A 49 -4.30 13.44 4.30
C ASP A 49 -3.38 13.94 5.44
N ASN A 50 -2.05 13.85 5.28
CA ASN A 50 -1.09 14.21 6.32
C ASN A 50 -0.12 15.32 5.93
N GLN A 51 -0.24 15.83 4.69
CA GLN A 51 0.57 16.91 4.10
C GLN A 51 2.08 16.64 4.03
N LYS A 52 2.53 15.43 4.30
CA LYS A 52 3.95 15.06 4.20
C LYS A 52 4.37 14.96 2.74
N TRP A 53 5.56 15.45 2.45
CA TRP A 53 6.16 15.35 1.13
C TRP A 53 6.65 13.93 0.87
N PHE A 54 6.41 13.44 -0.33
CA PHE A 54 6.97 12.20 -0.83
C PHE A 54 7.80 12.37 -2.10
N GLY A 55 7.90 13.60 -2.63
CA GLY A 55 8.79 13.96 -3.72
C GLY A 55 8.99 15.46 -3.81
N LEU A 56 10.19 15.86 -4.26
CA LEU A 56 10.52 17.24 -4.56
C LEU A 56 11.36 17.28 -5.83
N ILE A 57 10.84 17.91 -6.89
CA ILE A 57 11.54 18.13 -8.15
C ILE A 57 12.17 19.53 -8.10
N MET A 58 13.43 19.61 -8.52
CA MET A 58 14.19 20.85 -8.62
C MET A 58 15.02 20.85 -9.91
N ASP A 59 15.23 22.01 -10.49
CA ASP A 59 16.21 22.27 -11.51
C ASP A 59 17.49 22.86 -10.85
N VAL A 60 18.62 22.20 -11.00
CA VAL A 60 19.85 22.51 -10.28
C VAL A 60 21.05 22.52 -11.24
N PRO A 61 21.93 23.53 -11.18
CA PRO A 61 23.20 23.48 -11.90
C PRO A 61 24.02 22.26 -11.50
N ARG A 62 24.54 21.50 -12.47
CA ARG A 62 25.31 20.25 -12.23
C ARG A 62 26.48 20.46 -11.27
N VAL A 63 27.16 21.60 -11.36
CA VAL A 63 28.26 21.95 -10.48
C VAL A 63 27.86 21.99 -8.99
N LYS A 64 26.62 22.38 -8.68
CA LYS A 64 26.12 22.37 -7.30
C LYS A 64 25.82 20.96 -6.76
N LEU A 65 25.75 20.00 -7.64
CA LEU A 65 25.57 18.58 -7.34
C LEU A 65 26.92 17.84 -7.26
N GLY A 66 28.04 18.55 -7.44
CA GLY A 66 29.38 17.95 -7.52
C GLY A 66 29.66 17.24 -8.84
N LEU A 67 28.84 17.50 -9.86
CA LEU A 67 28.98 16.92 -11.19
C LEU A 67 29.70 17.87 -12.16
N THR A 68 30.29 17.34 -13.21
CA THR A 68 30.92 18.13 -14.29
C THR A 68 29.86 18.78 -15.18
N GLY A 69 30.18 19.98 -15.73
CA GLY A 69 29.30 20.75 -16.59
C GLY A 69 28.53 21.85 -15.87
N ASP A 70 28.16 22.88 -16.64
CA ASP A 70 27.45 24.06 -16.12
C ASP A 70 25.95 24.01 -16.40
N GLU A 71 25.46 22.96 -17.08
CA GLU A 71 24.06 22.80 -17.45
C GLU A 71 23.18 22.63 -16.21
N ILE A 72 21.94 23.07 -16.35
CA ILE A 72 20.90 22.82 -15.38
C ILE A 72 20.32 21.43 -15.64
N VAL A 73 20.20 20.62 -14.61
CA VAL A 73 19.59 19.30 -14.65
C VAL A 73 18.42 19.21 -13.67
N ASP A 74 17.34 18.57 -14.08
CA ASP A 74 16.26 18.26 -13.18
C ASP A 74 16.66 17.10 -12.26
N ILE A 75 16.34 17.24 -10.97
CA ILE A 75 16.51 16.19 -9.97
C ILE A 75 15.20 15.93 -9.25
N LEU A 76 15.00 14.69 -8.80
CA LEU A 76 13.91 14.29 -7.93
C LEU A 76 14.46 13.82 -6.60
N ASN A 77 14.08 14.47 -5.51
CA ASN A 77 14.31 13.98 -4.16
C ASN A 77 13.17 13.07 -3.71
N VAL A 78 13.51 11.88 -3.21
CA VAL A 78 12.56 10.92 -2.62
C VAL A 78 13.07 10.42 -1.27
N LYS A 79 12.15 10.06 -0.38
CA LYS A 79 12.46 9.56 0.95
C LYS A 79 12.41 8.03 0.98
N LEU A 80 13.42 7.40 1.57
CA LEU A 80 13.51 5.96 1.75
C LEU A 80 13.35 5.57 3.23
N ASP A 81 13.11 4.31 3.50
CA ASP A 81 12.93 3.76 4.84
C ASP A 81 14.25 3.37 5.52
N SER A 82 15.32 3.19 4.75
CA SER A 82 16.60 2.69 5.22
C SER A 82 17.77 3.60 4.80
N PRO A 83 18.62 4.06 5.74
CA PRO A 83 19.89 4.71 5.41
C PRO A 83 20.78 3.85 4.54
N LEU A 84 20.87 2.54 4.82
CA LEU A 84 21.66 1.61 4.04
C LEU A 84 21.26 1.59 2.55
N LEU A 85 19.96 1.70 2.26
CA LEU A 85 19.49 1.75 0.87
C LEU A 85 19.94 3.08 0.20
N VAL A 86 19.94 4.20 0.94
CA VAL A 86 20.49 5.46 0.43
C VAL A 86 21.97 5.31 0.13
N ASP A 87 22.75 4.75 1.08
CA ASP A 87 24.19 4.56 0.95
C ASP A 87 24.56 3.66 -0.24
N LEU A 88 23.75 2.65 -0.52
CA LEU A 88 23.91 1.78 -1.70
C LEU A 88 23.58 2.51 -3.00
N LEU A 89 22.47 3.25 -3.03
CA LEU A 89 22.03 3.93 -4.26
C LEU A 89 23.02 5.04 -4.66
N VAL A 90 23.58 5.80 -3.72
CA VAL A 90 24.52 6.89 -4.05
C VAL A 90 25.88 6.39 -4.59
N GLN A 91 26.12 5.09 -4.59
CA GLN A 91 27.26 4.48 -5.29
C GLN A 91 26.97 4.23 -6.77
N GLU A 92 25.70 4.26 -7.17
CA GLU A 92 25.27 4.03 -8.55
C GLU A 92 25.14 5.35 -9.30
N GLU A 93 25.37 5.29 -10.62
CA GLU A 93 25.28 6.48 -11.49
C GLU A 93 23.84 7.03 -11.51
N GLY A 94 23.71 8.35 -11.46
CA GLY A 94 22.41 9.04 -11.47
C GLY A 94 21.77 9.21 -10.11
N TYR A 95 22.40 8.74 -9.03
CA TYR A 95 21.93 8.92 -7.66
C TYR A 95 22.92 9.75 -6.84
N LEU A 96 22.38 10.64 -6.03
CA LEU A 96 23.17 11.58 -5.21
C LEU A 96 22.59 11.64 -3.79
N PRO A 97 23.37 12.04 -2.77
CA PRO A 97 22.82 12.39 -1.47
C PRO A 97 21.73 13.46 -1.60
N GLY A 98 20.72 13.40 -0.74
CA GLY A 98 19.56 14.29 -0.81
C GLY A 98 19.96 15.76 -0.84
N TYR A 99 19.79 16.43 -1.97
CA TYR A 99 20.15 17.81 -2.19
C TYR A 99 19.19 18.74 -1.44
N HIS A 100 19.73 19.65 -0.61
CA HIS A 100 19.00 20.54 0.30
C HIS A 100 18.06 19.86 1.30
N ILE A 101 18.03 18.54 1.37
CA ILE A 101 17.28 17.76 2.34
C ILE A 101 18.23 16.80 3.07
N SER A 102 19.01 17.37 3.99
CA SER A 102 20.05 16.62 4.72
C SER A 102 19.54 15.78 5.90
N ARG A 103 18.28 15.94 6.28
CA ARG A 103 17.70 15.20 7.41
C ARG A 103 16.89 14.00 6.93
N GLY A 104 17.29 12.84 7.42
CA GLY A 104 16.61 11.58 7.11
C GLY A 104 17.10 10.93 5.82
N ASN A 105 16.42 9.89 5.42
CA ASN A 105 16.84 9.00 4.35
C ASN A 105 16.36 9.53 2.99
N TRP A 106 16.87 10.65 2.53
CA TRP A 106 16.55 11.20 1.22
C TRP A 106 17.65 10.93 0.21
N VAL A 107 17.27 10.64 -1.02
CA VAL A 107 18.14 10.47 -2.17
C VAL A 107 17.68 11.39 -3.29
N SER A 108 18.61 12.00 -4.01
CA SER A 108 18.36 12.77 -5.24
C SER A 108 18.63 11.87 -6.43
N ILE A 109 17.74 11.91 -7.41
CA ILE A 109 17.79 11.12 -8.65
C ILE A 109 17.88 12.09 -9.83
N LEU A 110 18.85 11.92 -10.71
CA LEU A 110 18.94 12.68 -11.95
C LEU A 110 17.78 12.32 -12.89
N LEU A 111 17.14 13.33 -13.46
CA LEU A 111 16.06 13.15 -14.44
C LEU A 111 16.56 13.43 -15.88
N ASP A 112 17.81 13.12 -16.16
CA ASP A 112 18.49 13.35 -17.43
C ASP A 112 18.53 12.10 -18.36
N GLY A 113 17.96 10.99 -17.90
CA GLY A 113 17.95 9.71 -18.64
C GLY A 113 18.97 8.70 -18.14
N THR A 114 19.85 9.07 -17.23
CA THR A 114 20.81 8.14 -16.60
C THR A 114 20.08 7.03 -15.84
N VAL A 115 19.04 7.41 -15.08
CA VAL A 115 18.22 6.44 -14.34
C VAL A 115 16.96 6.08 -15.14
N PRO A 116 16.67 4.78 -15.36
CA PRO A 116 15.46 4.36 -16.06
C PRO A 116 14.19 4.84 -15.35
N LEU A 117 13.21 5.33 -16.12
CA LEU A 117 11.93 5.83 -15.56
C LEU A 117 11.23 4.81 -14.67
N LYS A 118 11.33 3.51 -14.98
CA LYS A 118 10.77 2.43 -14.15
C LYS A 118 11.35 2.43 -12.74
N ASP A 119 12.65 2.65 -12.60
CA ASP A 119 13.34 2.65 -11.31
C ASP A 119 13.00 3.91 -10.52
N ILE A 120 12.95 5.07 -11.19
CA ILE A 120 12.45 6.33 -10.62
C ILE A 120 11.05 6.15 -10.06
N CYS A 121 10.11 5.56 -10.83
CA CYS A 121 8.76 5.27 -10.39
C CYS A 121 8.72 4.33 -9.18
N GLY A 122 9.59 3.31 -9.14
CA GLY A 122 9.72 2.39 -8.01
C GLY A 122 10.17 3.10 -6.72
N LEU A 123 11.08 4.07 -6.83
CA LEU A 123 11.53 4.87 -5.68
C LEU A 123 10.48 5.88 -5.22
N ILE A 124 9.71 6.45 -6.13
CA ILE A 124 8.53 7.26 -5.78
C ILE A 124 7.51 6.43 -5.00
N ASP A 125 7.25 5.18 -5.42
CA ASP A 125 6.35 4.26 -4.72
C ASP A 125 6.81 3.99 -3.28
N LYS A 126 8.10 3.75 -3.09
CA LYS A 126 8.70 3.58 -1.75
C LYS A 126 8.54 4.86 -0.92
N SER A 127 8.87 6.02 -1.48
CA SER A 127 8.74 7.30 -0.79
C SER A 127 7.31 7.59 -0.37
N TYR A 128 6.33 7.33 -1.26
CA TYR A 128 4.92 7.45 -0.96
C TYR A 128 4.53 6.56 0.23
N GLN A 129 4.95 5.30 0.24
CA GLN A 129 4.66 4.37 1.33
C GLN A 129 5.30 4.78 2.66
N VAL A 130 6.56 5.23 2.64
CA VAL A 130 7.31 5.63 3.84
C VAL A 130 6.67 6.83 4.52
N THR A 131 6.23 7.82 3.73
CA THR A 131 5.68 9.08 4.22
C THR A 131 4.18 9.05 4.47
N ALA A 132 3.47 8.02 4.00
CA ALA A 132 2.03 7.85 4.15
C ALA A 132 1.58 7.82 5.61
N SER A 133 0.36 8.28 5.87
CA SER A 133 -0.29 8.15 7.17
C SER A 133 -0.56 6.67 7.52
N ALA A 134 -0.84 6.39 8.78
CA ALA A 134 -1.22 5.04 9.20
C ALA A 134 -2.47 4.52 8.44
N LYS A 135 -3.43 5.42 8.17
CA LYS A 135 -4.63 5.11 7.38
C LYS A 135 -4.25 4.74 5.94
N THR A 136 -3.50 5.60 5.25
CA THR A 136 -3.07 5.34 3.87
C THR A 136 -2.20 4.08 3.79
N LYS A 137 -1.27 3.85 4.75
CA LYS A 137 -0.49 2.60 4.81
C LYS A 137 -1.38 1.36 4.91
N GLN A 138 -2.43 1.44 5.72
CA GLN A 138 -3.42 0.37 5.84
C GLN A 138 -4.17 0.12 4.51
N GLU A 139 -4.54 1.18 3.81
CA GLU A 139 -5.27 1.10 2.54
C GLU A 139 -4.42 0.53 1.39
N ILE A 140 -3.14 0.92 1.30
CA ILE A 140 -2.25 0.51 0.20
C ILE A 140 -1.51 -0.82 0.45
N ARG A 141 -1.48 -1.33 1.69
CA ARG A 141 -0.82 -2.61 1.98
C ARG A 141 -1.39 -3.74 1.11
N PRO A 142 -0.61 -4.76 0.76
CA PRO A 142 -1.13 -5.94 0.09
C PRO A 142 -2.22 -6.62 0.94
N PRO A 143 -3.13 -7.39 0.29
CA PRO A 143 -4.11 -8.21 1.00
C PRO A 143 -3.42 -9.16 2.00
N LYS A 144 -4.03 -9.32 3.17
CA LYS A 144 -3.56 -10.21 4.23
C LYS A 144 -4.58 -11.31 4.51
N GLU A 145 -4.10 -12.36 5.18
CA GLU A 145 -4.91 -13.48 5.66
C GLU A 145 -5.09 -13.39 7.18
N TRP A 146 -6.32 -13.56 7.62
CA TRP A 146 -6.72 -13.41 9.02
C TRP A 146 -7.53 -14.61 9.50
N ILE A 147 -7.34 -15.03 10.74
CA ILE A 147 -8.30 -15.88 11.45
C ILE A 147 -9.20 -14.96 12.27
N ILE A 148 -10.51 -15.10 12.10
CA ILE A 148 -11.54 -14.35 12.83
C ILE A 148 -12.39 -15.29 13.67
N PRO A 149 -12.67 -14.96 14.97
CA PRO A 149 -13.51 -15.79 15.80
C PRO A 149 -14.98 -15.63 15.47
N SER A 150 -15.73 -16.72 15.63
CA SER A 150 -17.17 -16.74 15.71
C SER A 150 -17.61 -17.46 16.99
N ASN A 151 -18.63 -16.91 17.64
CA ASN A 151 -19.23 -17.50 18.83
C ASN A 151 -20.70 -17.82 18.59
N LEU A 152 -21.02 -19.09 18.66
CA LEU A 152 -22.38 -19.62 18.42
C LEU A 152 -23.45 -19.05 19.39
N LYS A 153 -23.03 -18.49 20.55
CA LYS A 153 -23.93 -17.76 21.45
C LYS A 153 -24.63 -16.57 20.79
N TYR A 154 -23.96 -15.93 19.82
CA TYR A 154 -24.42 -14.69 19.20
C TYR A 154 -24.91 -14.87 17.76
N PHE A 155 -24.40 -15.86 17.04
CA PHE A 155 -24.71 -16.08 15.64
C PHE A 155 -24.48 -17.54 15.25
N ASP A 156 -25.45 -18.14 14.55
CA ASP A 156 -25.33 -19.48 13.97
C ASP A 156 -24.37 -19.47 12.78
N SER A 157 -23.09 -19.58 13.07
CA SER A 157 -22.04 -19.56 12.06
C SER A 157 -21.81 -20.92 11.41
N VAL A 158 -22.38 -21.99 11.93
CA VAL A 158 -22.32 -23.32 11.28
C VAL A 158 -23.15 -23.33 9.99
N HIS A 159 -24.31 -22.67 10.01
CA HIS A 159 -25.22 -22.60 8.88
C HIS A 159 -25.18 -21.24 8.14
N ALA A 160 -24.19 -20.40 8.46
CA ALA A 160 -24.09 -19.01 7.97
C ALA A 160 -24.15 -18.85 6.45
N PHE A 161 -23.72 -19.87 5.71
CA PHE A 161 -23.62 -19.85 4.25
C PHE A 161 -24.50 -20.91 3.55
N ASP A 162 -25.45 -21.53 4.23
CA ASP A 162 -26.26 -22.61 3.62
C ASP A 162 -27.20 -22.11 2.53
N SER A 163 -27.73 -20.89 2.68
CA SER A 163 -28.65 -20.29 1.70
C SER A 163 -28.07 -19.04 1.00
N VAL A 164 -26.90 -18.55 1.42
CA VAL A 164 -26.28 -17.33 0.88
C VAL A 164 -24.79 -17.51 0.71
N ASN A 165 -24.19 -16.78 -0.24
CA ASN A 165 -22.76 -16.80 -0.47
C ASN A 165 -22.02 -15.59 0.17
N GLU A 166 -22.75 -14.63 0.73
CA GLU A 166 -22.18 -13.42 1.30
C GLU A 166 -22.98 -13.00 2.53
N ILE A 167 -22.28 -12.65 3.60
CA ILE A 167 -22.87 -12.21 4.86
C ILE A 167 -22.19 -10.97 5.40
N ASN A 168 -22.90 -10.21 6.24
CA ASN A 168 -22.31 -9.16 7.04
C ASN A 168 -21.70 -9.78 8.31
N TRP A 169 -20.49 -9.32 8.64
CA TRP A 169 -19.74 -9.78 9.80
C TRP A 169 -19.18 -8.61 10.59
N LYS A 170 -19.01 -8.77 11.90
CA LYS A 170 -18.31 -7.77 12.74
C LYS A 170 -16.94 -7.47 12.13
N GLN A 171 -16.68 -6.19 11.83
CA GLN A 171 -15.39 -5.78 11.31
C GLN A 171 -14.29 -5.92 12.36
N GLY A 172 -13.24 -6.62 12.00
CA GLY A 172 -12.04 -6.75 12.81
C GLY A 172 -11.09 -5.58 12.57
N ALA A 173 -10.39 -5.16 13.65
CA ALA A 173 -9.36 -4.13 13.53
C ALA A 173 -8.27 -4.53 12.52
N GLY A 174 -7.91 -3.63 11.63
CA GLY A 174 -6.87 -3.86 10.63
C GLY A 174 -7.30 -4.66 9.41
N ILE A 175 -8.51 -5.22 9.37
CA ILE A 175 -9.04 -5.90 8.18
C ILE A 175 -9.52 -4.87 7.17
N LYS A 176 -9.18 -5.07 5.89
CA LYS A 176 -9.63 -4.21 4.78
C LYS A 176 -10.23 -5.02 3.63
N LYS A 177 -10.93 -4.32 2.75
CA LYS A 177 -11.41 -4.90 1.48
C LYS A 177 -10.26 -5.56 0.73
N GLY A 178 -10.50 -6.76 0.22
CA GLY A 178 -9.50 -7.56 -0.47
C GLY A 178 -8.71 -8.52 0.41
N ASP A 179 -8.82 -8.43 1.75
CA ASP A 179 -8.26 -9.43 2.65
C ASP A 179 -9.01 -10.77 2.55
N THR A 180 -8.36 -11.83 3.00
CA THR A 180 -8.96 -13.14 3.18
C THR A 180 -9.17 -13.39 4.66
N VAL A 181 -10.32 -13.89 5.07
CA VAL A 181 -10.62 -14.25 6.44
C VAL A 181 -10.98 -15.72 6.56
N PHE A 182 -10.43 -16.38 7.55
CA PHE A 182 -10.76 -17.75 7.92
C PHE A 182 -11.59 -17.72 9.20
N MET A 183 -12.83 -18.17 9.11
CA MET A 183 -13.75 -18.12 10.24
C MET A 183 -13.55 -19.35 11.14
N TYR A 184 -13.02 -19.10 12.31
CA TYR A 184 -12.93 -20.08 13.39
C TYR A 184 -14.22 -20.05 14.21
N VAL A 185 -14.96 -21.15 14.19
CA VAL A 185 -16.16 -21.32 14.99
C VAL A 185 -15.76 -21.89 16.35
N GLY A 186 -16.18 -21.22 17.42
CA GLY A 186 -15.91 -21.66 18.80
C GLY A 186 -16.63 -22.94 19.20
N ALA A 187 -16.51 -23.32 20.47
CA ALA A 187 -17.15 -24.52 21.02
C ALA A 187 -18.68 -24.56 20.73
N PRO A 188 -19.24 -25.76 20.47
CA PRO A 188 -18.61 -27.08 20.54
C PRO A 188 -17.78 -27.47 19.31
N VAL A 189 -17.89 -26.74 18.19
CA VAL A 189 -17.21 -27.06 16.90
C VAL A 189 -15.69 -26.94 17.03
N SER A 190 -15.21 -25.83 17.55
CA SER A 190 -13.79 -25.54 17.82
C SER A 190 -12.87 -25.77 16.61
N ALA A 191 -13.25 -25.26 15.42
CA ALA A 191 -12.51 -25.46 14.17
C ALA A 191 -12.66 -24.26 13.20
N ILE A 192 -11.75 -24.14 12.23
CA ILE A 192 -11.93 -23.27 11.06
C ILE A 192 -12.86 -23.95 10.09
N LEU A 193 -14.01 -23.31 9.80
CA LEU A 193 -15.02 -23.86 8.88
C LEU A 193 -15.01 -23.19 7.50
N TYR A 194 -14.68 -21.92 7.42
CA TYR A 194 -14.86 -21.14 6.19
C TYR A 194 -13.64 -20.30 5.84
N LYS A 195 -13.33 -20.27 4.53
CA LYS A 195 -12.47 -19.28 3.90
C LYS A 195 -13.36 -18.27 3.18
N CYS A 196 -13.20 -16.99 3.46
CA CYS A 196 -14.00 -15.95 2.87
C CYS A 196 -13.13 -14.80 2.34
N LYS A 197 -13.64 -14.08 1.35
CA LYS A 197 -13.05 -12.83 0.83
C LYS A 197 -13.78 -11.64 1.44
N VAL A 198 -13.04 -10.66 1.93
CA VAL A 198 -13.62 -9.38 2.37
C VAL A 198 -13.95 -8.55 1.13
N THR A 199 -15.24 -8.30 0.88
CA THR A 199 -15.73 -7.58 -0.30
C THR A 199 -16.03 -6.11 -0.01
N GLN A 200 -16.36 -5.80 1.25
CA GLN A 200 -16.62 -4.44 1.71
C GLN A 200 -16.23 -4.29 3.18
N THR A 201 -15.79 -3.09 3.58
CA THR A 201 -15.50 -2.71 4.96
C THR A 201 -16.19 -1.39 5.30
N ASP A 202 -16.09 -1.01 6.56
CA ASP A 202 -16.56 0.28 7.09
C ASP A 202 -18.06 0.52 6.83
N ILE A 203 -18.85 -0.57 6.89
CA ILE A 203 -20.30 -0.48 6.83
C ILE A 203 -20.78 0.07 8.17
N PRO A 204 -21.45 1.24 8.19
CA PRO A 204 -21.92 1.84 9.44
C PRO A 204 -22.89 0.90 10.19
N TYR A 205 -22.52 0.56 11.41
CA TYR A 205 -23.35 -0.26 12.27
C TYR A 205 -22.89 -0.10 13.73
N PHE A 206 -23.81 0.07 14.62
CA PHE A 206 -23.53 0.10 16.05
C PHE A 206 -24.50 -0.83 16.78
N HIS A 207 -23.95 -1.77 17.53
CA HIS A 207 -24.73 -2.66 18.38
C HIS A 207 -23.97 -2.89 19.68
N LEU A 208 -24.67 -2.70 20.78
CA LEU A 208 -24.19 -2.98 22.12
C LEU A 208 -25.12 -3.99 22.78
N ARG A 209 -24.60 -5.16 23.10
CA ARG A 209 -25.26 -6.19 23.86
C ARG A 209 -24.28 -6.72 24.90
N GLU A 210 -24.77 -7.25 26.00
CA GLU A 210 -23.91 -7.80 27.07
C GLU A 210 -22.84 -8.76 26.49
N GLY A 211 -21.58 -8.41 26.69
CA GLY A 211 -20.42 -9.14 26.18
C GLY A 211 -20.11 -8.99 24.69
N LEU A 212 -20.87 -8.17 23.93
CA LEU A 212 -20.62 -7.95 22.50
C LEU A 212 -20.81 -6.48 22.12
N THR A 213 -19.73 -5.85 21.66
CA THR A 213 -19.76 -4.53 21.04
C THR A 213 -19.40 -4.63 19.57
N ILE A 214 -20.25 -4.13 18.66
CA ILE A 214 -20.00 -4.04 17.24
C ILE A 214 -20.04 -2.55 16.87
N LYS A 215 -18.93 -2.05 16.32
CA LYS A 215 -18.76 -0.64 15.90
C LYS A 215 -18.84 -0.43 14.39
N GLY A 216 -18.92 -1.50 13.63
CA GLY A 216 -19.01 -1.51 12.18
C GLY A 216 -18.99 -2.92 11.63
N LEU A 217 -19.48 -3.08 10.42
CA LEU A 217 -19.54 -4.36 9.74
C LEU A 217 -18.61 -4.38 8.52
N MET A 218 -18.17 -5.57 8.19
CA MET A 218 -17.59 -5.92 6.91
C MET A 218 -18.47 -6.95 6.21
N LYS A 219 -18.42 -6.99 4.87
CA LYS A 219 -19.09 -8.00 4.08
C LYS A 219 -18.07 -9.05 3.65
N ILE A 220 -18.39 -10.31 3.87
CA ILE A 220 -17.53 -11.44 3.56
C ILE A 220 -18.23 -12.42 2.65
N ARG A 221 -17.55 -12.83 1.57
CA ARG A 221 -18.03 -13.78 0.58
C ARG A 221 -17.34 -15.12 0.75
N LEU A 222 -18.12 -16.18 0.82
CA LEU A 222 -17.60 -17.54 0.89
C LEU A 222 -16.74 -17.89 -0.32
N LEU A 223 -15.57 -18.48 -0.07
CA LEU A 223 -14.67 -19.03 -1.09
C LEU A 223 -14.55 -20.55 -0.96
N LYS A 224 -14.45 -21.08 0.27
CA LYS A 224 -14.26 -22.51 0.54
C LYS A 224 -14.86 -22.88 1.89
N ARG A 225 -15.39 -24.10 1.97
CA ARG A 225 -15.78 -24.77 3.22
C ARG A 225 -14.70 -25.80 3.58
N TYR A 226 -14.41 -25.94 4.85
CA TYR A 226 -13.49 -26.96 5.36
C TYR A 226 -14.26 -28.03 6.13
N ASP A 227 -13.76 -29.27 6.11
CA ASP A 227 -14.21 -30.31 7.04
C ASP A 227 -13.94 -29.85 8.49
N PRO A 228 -14.94 -29.87 9.38
CA PRO A 228 -14.74 -29.45 10.79
C PRO A 228 -13.64 -30.22 11.52
N ARG A 229 -13.25 -31.42 11.05
CA ARG A 229 -12.19 -32.24 11.63
C ARG A 229 -10.80 -31.85 11.16
N ARG A 230 -10.66 -31.03 10.10
CA ARG A 230 -9.36 -30.73 9.49
C ARG A 230 -8.54 -29.72 10.28
N PHE A 231 -9.12 -28.57 10.58
CA PHE A 231 -8.45 -27.45 11.25
C PHE A 231 -9.07 -27.20 12.62
N THR A 232 -9.06 -28.24 13.46
CA THR A 232 -9.57 -28.18 14.83
C THR A 232 -8.66 -27.32 15.71
N PHE A 233 -9.17 -26.87 16.86
CA PHE A 233 -8.35 -26.13 17.83
C PHE A 233 -7.12 -26.90 18.29
N VAL A 234 -7.23 -28.23 18.41
CA VAL A 234 -6.10 -29.10 18.76
C VAL A 234 -5.03 -29.02 17.68
N VAL A 235 -5.38 -29.20 16.40
CA VAL A 235 -4.47 -29.08 15.26
C VAL A 235 -3.87 -27.67 15.21
N LEU A 236 -4.70 -26.63 15.36
CA LEU A 236 -4.21 -25.24 15.34
C LEU A 236 -3.20 -24.97 16.46
N LYS A 237 -3.39 -25.55 17.64
CA LYS A 237 -2.50 -25.40 18.78
C LYS A 237 -1.18 -26.16 18.57
N GLU A 238 -1.26 -27.44 18.21
CA GLU A 238 -0.10 -28.35 18.16
C GLU A 238 0.78 -28.11 16.95
N GLN A 239 0.18 -27.91 15.77
CA GLN A 239 0.92 -27.76 14.53
C GLN A 239 1.30 -26.31 14.21
N TYR A 240 0.41 -25.35 14.51
CA TYR A 240 0.60 -23.94 14.09
C TYR A 240 0.76 -22.97 15.27
N ARG A 241 0.90 -23.48 16.51
CA ARG A 241 1.13 -22.70 17.74
C ARG A 241 0.07 -21.61 17.97
N ILE A 242 -1.18 -21.92 17.62
CA ILE A 242 -2.32 -21.03 17.84
C ILE A 242 -3.02 -21.41 19.13
N PHE A 243 -2.67 -20.76 20.24
CA PHE A 243 -3.18 -21.08 21.58
C PHE A 243 -4.52 -20.42 21.92
N ALA A 244 -4.98 -19.47 21.12
CA ALA A 244 -6.28 -18.83 21.29
C ALA A 244 -6.72 -18.09 20.03
N VAL A 245 -8.04 -18.03 19.80
CA VAL A 245 -8.66 -17.19 18.76
C VAL A 245 -9.72 -16.31 19.45
N ARG A 246 -9.29 -15.21 20.05
CA ARG A 246 -10.17 -14.27 20.80
C ARG A 246 -10.54 -13.03 19.98
N GLY A 247 -9.80 -12.75 18.91
CA GLY A 247 -10.01 -11.63 18.00
C GLY A 247 -9.32 -11.91 16.66
N PRO A 248 -9.38 -10.97 15.70
CA PRO A 248 -8.66 -11.08 14.44
C PRO A 248 -7.17 -11.28 14.70
N ARG A 249 -6.57 -12.25 14.05
CA ARG A 249 -5.12 -12.50 14.08
C ARG A 249 -4.62 -12.89 12.71
N SER A 250 -3.36 -12.59 12.42
CA SER A 250 -2.71 -13.04 11.18
C SER A 250 -2.61 -14.56 11.14
N VAL A 251 -2.75 -15.12 9.94
CA VAL A 251 -2.49 -16.53 9.67
C VAL A 251 -0.98 -16.75 9.64
N PRO A 252 -0.42 -17.72 10.38
CA PRO A 252 0.95 -18.15 10.22
C PRO A 252 1.23 -18.68 8.81
N GLU A 253 2.46 -18.58 8.34
CA GLU A 253 2.82 -18.90 6.95
C GLU A 253 2.60 -20.40 6.62
N ASP A 254 2.99 -21.29 7.54
CA ASP A 254 2.76 -22.73 7.45
C ASP A 254 1.26 -23.06 7.33
N LEU A 255 0.42 -22.49 8.20
CA LEU A 255 -1.03 -22.65 8.11
C LEU A 255 -1.60 -22.05 6.81
N SER A 256 -1.07 -20.92 6.33
CA SER A 256 -1.52 -20.31 5.07
C SER A 256 -1.33 -21.24 3.88
N VAL A 257 -0.26 -22.03 3.85
CA VAL A 257 -0.01 -23.03 2.81
C VAL A 257 -1.07 -24.12 2.88
N ASP A 258 -1.33 -24.69 4.06
CA ASP A 258 -2.27 -25.81 4.24
C ASP A 258 -3.73 -25.41 4.02
N LEU A 259 -4.10 -24.14 4.31
CA LEU A 259 -5.43 -23.60 4.02
C LEU A 259 -5.70 -23.37 2.52
N LYS A 260 -4.69 -23.46 1.67
CA LYS A 260 -4.84 -23.38 0.20
C LYS A 260 -5.13 -24.72 -0.43
N LEU A 261 -4.65 -25.81 0.17
CA LEU A 261 -4.94 -27.17 -0.20
C LEU A 261 -6.38 -27.58 0.17
#